data_bb0145e5be33855c96bede1f545241ed
#
_entry.id   bb0145e5be33855c96bede1f545241ed
#
_cell.length_a   1.000
_cell.length_b   1.000
_cell.length_c   1.000
_cell.angle_alpha   90.00
_cell.angle_beta   90.00
_cell.angle_gamma   90.00
#
_symmetry.space_group_name_H-M   'P 1'
#
loop_
_entity.id
_entity.type
_entity.pdbx_description
1 polymer ?
#
loop_
_entity_poly.entity_id
_entity_poly.type
_entity_poly.pdbx_seq_one_letter_code
_entity_poly.pdbx_strand_id
1 'polypeptide(L)'
;MDQLGALILPPRGSEAATEYYLMNFQLALFVGVMAAPSAAFDRFVHDWVVQFGLPVFLVLLYVFFDTSINLYDLLDDGEATKFDKVRQQRNLYLSLVHIVLLVANIRFFILLNSNKRLRASLELAEAKKGQ
;
A
#
# COMPACT_ATOMS: atom_id res chain seq x y z
N MET A 1 27.01 -6.20 -9.38
CA MET A 1 26.19 -7.21 -8.65
C MET A 1 25.72 -6.68 -7.30
N ASP A 2 26.56 -6.06 -6.50
CA ASP A 2 26.21 -5.58 -5.17
C ASP A 2 25.17 -4.44 -5.15
N GLN A 3 25.11 -3.63 -6.21
CA GLN A 3 24.14 -2.52 -6.29
C GLN A 3 22.71 -2.99 -6.59
N LEU A 4 22.54 -4.07 -7.35
CA LEU A 4 21.22 -4.66 -7.62
C LEU A 4 20.70 -5.41 -6.39
N GLY A 5 21.56 -6.09 -5.64
CA GLY A 5 21.22 -6.74 -4.39
C GLY A 5 20.77 -5.75 -3.33
N ALA A 6 21.39 -4.58 -3.26
CA ALA A 6 21.00 -3.50 -2.35
C ALA A 6 19.66 -2.85 -2.71
N LEU A 7 19.22 -2.97 -3.97
CA LEU A 7 17.92 -2.47 -4.42
C LEU A 7 16.76 -3.43 -4.10
N ILE A 8 17.06 -4.73 -4.04
CA ILE A 8 16.06 -5.80 -3.87
C ILE A 8 15.96 -6.24 -2.40
N LEU A 9 17.08 -6.18 -1.66
CA LEU A 9 17.11 -6.54 -0.25
C LEU A 9 16.46 -5.47 0.64
N PRO A 10 15.74 -5.87 1.69
CA PRO A 10 15.16 -4.92 2.62
C PRO A 10 16.28 -4.07 3.24
N PRO A 11 16.05 -2.77 3.41
CA PRO A 11 17.00 -1.89 4.06
C PRO A 11 17.29 -2.39 5.48
N ARG A 12 18.56 -2.37 5.88
CA ARG A 12 18.97 -2.70 7.24
C ARG A 12 18.51 -1.60 8.20
N GLY A 13 17.46 -1.87 8.92
CA GLY A 13 16.88 -0.98 9.91
C GLY A 13 15.44 -1.43 10.18
N SER A 14 15.01 -1.45 11.44
CA SER A 14 13.72 -2.02 11.81
C SER A 14 12.52 -1.33 11.13
N GLU A 15 12.55 -0.01 10.99
CA GLU A 15 11.45 0.77 10.42
C GLU A 15 11.35 0.60 8.90
N ALA A 16 12.46 0.74 8.20
CA ALA A 16 12.50 0.60 6.75
C ALA A 16 12.26 -0.86 6.28
N ALA A 17 12.67 -1.84 7.07
CA ALA A 17 12.35 -3.24 6.80
C ALA A 17 10.84 -3.51 6.95
N THR A 18 10.20 -2.95 7.98
CA THR A 18 8.76 -3.07 8.21
C THR A 18 7.97 -2.44 7.05
N GLU A 19 8.35 -1.24 6.58
CA GLU A 19 7.74 -0.60 5.42
C GLU A 19 7.86 -1.45 4.16
N TYR A 20 9.03 -2.03 3.92
CA TYR A 20 9.27 -2.87 2.76
C TYR A 20 8.38 -4.13 2.77
N TYR A 21 8.28 -4.81 3.90
CA TYR A 21 7.43 -5.99 4.01
C TYR A 21 5.94 -5.64 3.91
N LEU A 22 5.53 -4.54 4.50
CA LEU A 22 4.16 -4.07 4.42
C LEU A 22 3.78 -3.66 2.98
N MET A 23 4.69 -3.03 2.24
CA MET A 23 4.51 -2.70 0.83
C MET A 23 4.35 -3.97 -0.02
N ASN A 24 5.20 -4.96 0.17
CA ASN A 24 5.11 -6.25 -0.54
C ASN A 24 3.82 -6.99 -0.20
N PHE A 25 3.38 -6.94 1.05
CA PHE A 25 2.11 -7.51 1.47
C PHE A 25 0.92 -6.82 0.79
N GLN A 26 0.90 -5.50 0.73
CA GLN A 26 -0.14 -4.75 0.03
C GLN A 26 -0.14 -5.02 -1.47
N LEU A 27 1.04 -5.12 -2.09
CA LEU A 27 1.16 -5.48 -3.50
C LEU A 27 0.62 -6.90 -3.76
N ALA A 28 0.94 -7.85 -2.89
CA ALA A 28 0.43 -9.21 -2.98
C ALA A 28 -1.10 -9.26 -2.82
N LEU A 29 -1.67 -8.49 -1.90
CA LEU A 29 -3.12 -8.36 -1.74
C LEU A 29 -3.76 -7.77 -3.01
N PHE A 30 -3.18 -6.74 -3.58
CA PHE A 30 -3.69 -6.12 -4.81
C PHE A 30 -3.68 -7.10 -5.98
N VAL A 31 -2.57 -7.79 -6.20
CA VAL A 31 -2.45 -8.82 -7.24
C VAL A 31 -3.43 -9.97 -6.98
N GLY A 32 -3.57 -10.41 -5.74
CA GLY A 32 -4.49 -11.46 -5.36
C GLY A 32 -5.96 -11.09 -5.63
N VAL A 33 -6.37 -9.87 -5.33
CA VAL A 33 -7.72 -9.37 -5.62
C VAL A 33 -7.98 -9.33 -7.13
N MET A 34 -6.95 -9.00 -7.92
CA MET A 34 -7.07 -8.97 -9.39
C MET A 34 -7.13 -10.36 -10.01
N ALA A 35 -6.34 -11.31 -9.49
CA ALA A 35 -6.10 -12.61 -10.14
C ALA A 35 -7.01 -13.74 -9.63
N ALA A 36 -7.54 -13.66 -8.42
CA ALA A 36 -8.26 -14.76 -7.79
C ALA A 36 -9.57 -14.29 -7.15
N PRO A 37 -10.67 -14.20 -7.91
CA PRO A 37 -11.97 -13.82 -7.37
C PRO A 37 -12.58 -14.97 -6.55
N SER A 38 -12.14 -15.15 -5.32
CA SER A 38 -12.75 -16.06 -4.36
C SER A 38 -13.49 -15.28 -3.28
N ALA A 39 -14.67 -15.77 -2.88
CA ALA A 39 -15.49 -15.13 -1.85
C ALA A 39 -14.77 -15.08 -0.48
N ALA A 40 -13.97 -16.10 -0.17
CA ALA A 40 -13.18 -16.15 1.07
C ALA A 40 -12.05 -15.10 1.07
N PHE A 41 -11.38 -14.91 -0.05
CA PHE A 41 -10.32 -13.91 -0.19
C PHE A 41 -10.90 -12.49 -0.13
N ASP A 42 -12.03 -12.24 -0.76
CA ASP A 42 -12.73 -10.97 -0.72
C ASP A 42 -13.16 -10.60 0.72
N ARG A 43 -13.62 -11.56 1.51
CA ARG A 43 -13.94 -11.34 2.93
C ARG A 43 -12.69 -11.00 3.74
N PHE A 44 -11.61 -11.71 3.52
CA PHE A 44 -10.33 -11.44 4.18
C PHE A 44 -9.84 -10.02 3.90
N VAL A 45 -9.84 -9.60 2.64
CA VAL A 45 -9.45 -8.24 2.25
C VAL A 45 -10.38 -7.20 2.84
N HIS A 46 -11.68 -7.46 2.85
CA HIS A 46 -12.67 -6.57 3.46
C HIS A 46 -12.40 -6.37 4.96
N ASP A 47 -12.24 -7.44 5.69
CA ASP A 47 -11.98 -7.39 7.12
C ASP A 47 -10.66 -6.68 7.42
N TRP A 48 -9.62 -6.93 6.62
CA TRP A 48 -8.35 -6.25 6.74
C TRP A 48 -8.48 -4.73 6.49
N VAL A 49 -9.17 -4.33 5.42
CA VAL A 49 -9.38 -2.91 5.07
C VAL A 49 -10.20 -2.19 6.14
N VAL A 50 -11.26 -2.82 6.65
CA VAL A 50 -12.13 -2.21 7.67
C VAL A 50 -11.41 -2.07 9.02
N GLN A 51 -10.67 -3.07 9.44
CA GLN A 51 -9.99 -3.07 10.74
C GLN A 51 -8.69 -2.29 10.74
N PHE A 52 -7.89 -2.41 9.70
CA PHE A 52 -6.51 -1.90 9.66
C PHE A 52 -6.27 -0.77 8.67
N GLY A 53 -7.18 -0.52 7.75
CA GLY A 53 -6.98 0.46 6.68
C GLY A 53 -6.71 1.87 7.21
N LEU A 54 -7.53 2.37 8.12
CA LEU A 54 -7.35 3.71 8.69
C LEU A 54 -6.15 3.80 9.63
N PRO A 55 -5.96 2.89 10.61
CA PRO A 55 -4.76 2.90 11.44
C PRO A 55 -3.46 2.81 10.65
N VAL A 56 -3.38 1.93 9.67
CA VAL A 56 -2.20 1.78 8.80
C VAL A 56 -1.96 3.05 7.99
N PHE A 57 -3.01 3.68 7.46
CA PHE A 57 -2.90 4.94 6.73
C PHE A 57 -2.33 6.07 7.60
N LEU A 58 -2.79 6.19 8.85
CA LEU A 58 -2.28 7.20 9.78
C LEU A 58 -0.81 6.96 10.14
N VAL A 59 -0.43 5.71 10.38
CA VAL A 59 0.98 5.34 10.64
C VAL A 59 1.85 5.66 9.43
N LEU A 60 1.41 5.34 8.23
CA LEU A 60 2.15 5.64 7.00
C LEU A 60 2.30 7.15 6.76
N LEU A 61 1.27 7.93 7.05
CA LEU A 61 1.36 9.39 7.00
C LEU A 61 2.39 9.91 8.01
N TYR A 62 2.37 9.41 9.22
CA TYR A 62 3.35 9.77 10.24
C TYR A 62 4.78 9.47 9.77
N VAL A 63 5.03 8.25 9.31
CA VAL A 63 6.34 7.83 8.79
C VAL A 63 6.77 8.69 7.60
N PHE A 64 5.85 9.02 6.69
CA PHE A 64 6.12 9.89 5.55
C PHE A 64 6.56 11.29 5.99
N PHE A 65 5.85 11.90 6.93
CA PHE A 65 6.21 13.22 7.45
C PHE A 65 7.53 13.19 8.23
N ASP A 66 7.73 12.20 9.08
CA ASP A 66 8.99 12.03 9.82
C ASP A 66 10.18 11.85 8.86
N THR A 67 10.06 11.01 7.86
CA THR A 67 11.08 10.80 6.82
C THR A 67 11.33 12.06 6.01
N SER A 68 10.30 12.86 5.72
CA SER A 68 10.42 14.13 4.99
C SER A 68 11.21 15.16 5.80
N ILE A 69 10.92 15.27 7.10
CA ILE A 69 11.64 16.19 8.01
C ILE A 69 13.09 15.77 8.11
N ASN A 70 13.36 14.48 8.33
CA ASN A 70 14.72 13.95 8.42
C ASN A 70 15.52 14.15 7.13
N LEU A 71 14.87 14.02 5.96
CA LEU A 71 15.51 14.32 4.68
C LEU A 71 15.84 15.80 4.55
N TYR A 72 14.93 16.68 4.95
CA TYR A 72 15.17 18.12 4.92
C TYR A 72 16.37 18.52 5.77
N ASP A 73 16.41 18.03 7.02
CA ASP A 73 17.53 18.28 7.93
C ASP A 73 18.84 17.72 7.38
N LEU A 74 18.82 16.55 6.77
CA LEU A 74 19.98 15.91 6.17
C LEU A 74 20.50 16.65 4.93
N LEU A 75 19.63 17.26 4.14
CA LEU A 75 20.01 18.06 2.97
C LEU A 75 20.66 19.38 3.37
N ASP A 76 20.24 19.94 4.49
CA ASP A 76 20.81 21.18 5.05
C ASP A 76 22.15 20.94 5.78
N ASP A 77 22.41 19.70 6.21
CA ASP A 77 23.66 19.29 6.84
C ASP A 77 24.77 19.13 5.79
N GLY A 78 25.78 20.01 5.86
CA GLY A 78 26.94 19.96 4.98
C GLY A 78 27.90 18.79 5.23
N GLU A 79 27.82 18.15 6.40
CA GLU A 79 28.66 17.00 6.78
C GLU A 79 28.07 15.65 6.36
N ALA A 80 26.77 15.61 6.03
CA ALA A 80 26.11 14.37 5.60
C ALA A 80 26.66 13.84 4.29
N THR A 81 26.93 12.53 4.25
CA THR A 81 27.42 11.87 3.05
C THR A 81 26.37 11.83 1.94
N LYS A 82 26.82 11.80 0.69
CA LYS A 82 25.93 11.63 -0.47
C LYS A 82 25.11 10.33 -0.37
N PHE A 83 25.71 9.30 0.20
CA PHE A 83 25.07 8.00 0.42
C PHE A 83 23.88 8.11 1.39
N ASP A 84 24.03 8.83 2.49
CA ASP A 84 22.97 9.02 3.47
C ASP A 84 21.79 9.80 2.87
N LYS A 85 22.07 10.82 2.07
CA LYS A 85 21.05 11.59 1.34
C LYS A 85 20.26 10.74 0.38
N VAL A 86 20.92 9.91 -0.42
CA VAL A 86 20.27 8.99 -1.38
C VAL A 86 19.45 7.93 -0.64
N ARG A 87 19.97 7.40 0.45
CA ARG A 87 19.26 6.42 1.29
C ARG A 87 17.95 7.00 1.84
N GLN A 88 17.99 8.21 2.33
CA GLN A 88 16.83 8.89 2.91
C GLN A 88 15.81 9.26 1.83
N GLN A 89 16.24 9.70 0.65
CA GLN A 89 15.36 9.91 -0.50
C GLN A 89 14.65 8.62 -0.91
N ARG A 90 15.37 7.50 -0.94
CA ARG A 90 14.75 6.20 -1.23
C ARG A 90 13.66 5.86 -0.23
N ASN A 91 13.92 6.05 1.06
CA ASN A 91 12.94 5.78 2.12
C ASN A 91 11.68 6.66 1.97
N LEU A 92 11.87 7.93 1.60
CA LEU A 92 10.76 8.84 1.32
C LEU A 92 9.90 8.36 0.15
N TYR A 93 10.51 7.95 -0.96
CA TYR A 93 9.77 7.42 -2.11
C TYR A 93 9.06 6.11 -1.79
N LEU A 94 9.67 5.22 -1.01
CA LEU A 94 9.02 4.00 -0.54
C LEU A 94 7.77 4.30 0.30
N SER A 95 7.85 5.24 1.23
CA SER A 95 6.69 5.67 2.03
C SER A 95 5.58 6.25 1.17
N LEU A 96 5.93 7.07 0.17
CA LEU A 96 4.97 7.65 -0.76
C LEU A 96 4.26 6.58 -1.61
N VAL A 97 5.03 5.66 -2.19
CA VAL A 97 4.48 4.53 -2.97
C VAL A 97 3.55 3.68 -2.11
N HIS A 98 3.90 3.47 -0.86
CA HIS A 98 3.12 2.73 0.11
C HIS A 98 1.73 3.37 0.35
N ILE A 99 1.70 4.67 0.59
CA ILE A 99 0.46 5.43 0.79
C ILE A 99 -0.41 5.36 -0.47
N VAL A 100 0.18 5.59 -1.65
CA VAL A 100 -0.54 5.53 -2.93
C VAL A 100 -1.11 4.13 -3.16
N LEU A 101 -0.34 3.09 -2.89
CA LEU A 101 -0.79 1.70 -3.05
C LEU A 101 -1.92 1.35 -2.07
N LEU A 102 -1.85 1.83 -0.82
CA LEU A 102 -2.93 1.63 0.15
C LEU A 102 -4.23 2.30 -0.29
N VAL A 103 -4.15 3.55 -0.72
CA VAL A 103 -5.32 4.30 -1.22
C VAL A 103 -5.89 3.63 -2.48
N ALA A 104 -5.04 3.17 -3.39
CA ALA A 104 -5.46 2.44 -4.58
C ALA A 104 -6.18 1.13 -4.23
N ASN A 105 -5.66 0.37 -3.28
CA ASN A 105 -6.28 -0.87 -2.79
C ASN A 105 -7.67 -0.62 -2.19
N ILE A 106 -7.80 0.39 -1.35
CA ILE A 106 -9.08 0.76 -0.73
C ILE A 106 -10.09 1.18 -1.80
N ARG A 107 -9.68 2.03 -2.74
CA ARG A 107 -10.54 2.48 -3.85
C ARG A 107 -10.98 1.32 -4.74
N PHE A 108 -10.04 0.47 -5.10
CA PHE A 108 -10.33 -0.69 -5.94
C PHE A 108 -11.31 -1.65 -5.25
N PHE A 109 -11.15 -1.87 -3.97
CA PHE A 109 -12.05 -2.70 -3.17
C PHE A 109 -13.47 -2.11 -3.10
N ILE A 110 -13.59 -0.80 -2.90
CA ILE A 110 -14.89 -0.11 -2.90
C ILE A 110 -15.57 -0.26 -4.27
N LEU A 111 -14.83 -0.09 -5.36
CA LEU A 111 -15.35 -0.25 -6.73
C LEU A 111 -15.83 -1.69 -7.01
N LEU A 112 -15.07 -2.70 -6.57
CA LEU A 112 -15.47 -4.10 -6.70
C LEU A 112 -16.77 -4.40 -5.96
N ASN A 113 -16.91 -3.92 -4.73
CA ASN A 113 -18.13 -4.12 -3.97
C ASN A 113 -19.32 -3.40 -4.58
N SER A 114 -19.13 -2.19 -5.10
CA SER A 114 -20.16 -1.45 -5.81
C SER A 114 -20.62 -2.19 -7.06
N ASN A 115 -19.68 -2.71 -7.86
CA ASN A 115 -20.00 -3.49 -9.05
C ASN A 115 -20.76 -4.79 -8.72
N LYS A 116 -20.38 -5.49 -7.66
CA LYS A 116 -21.09 -6.70 -7.20
C LYS A 116 -22.54 -6.38 -6.79
N ARG A 117 -22.76 -5.30 -6.06
CA ARG A 117 -24.11 -4.85 -5.68
C ARG A 117 -24.94 -4.47 -6.90
N LEU A 118 -24.35 -3.78 -7.86
CA LEU A 118 -25.02 -3.37 -9.08
C LEU A 118 -25.46 -4.59 -9.91
N ARG A 119 -24.59 -5.57 -10.09
CA ARG A 119 -24.92 -6.83 -10.78
C ARG A 119 -26.06 -7.58 -10.10
N ALA A 120 -26.00 -7.72 -8.78
CA ALA A 120 -27.06 -8.37 -8.02
C ALA A 120 -28.42 -7.65 -8.16
N SER A 121 -28.41 -6.32 -8.18
CA SER A 121 -29.64 -5.54 -8.40
C SER A 121 -30.20 -5.66 -9.82
N LEU A 122 -29.33 -5.78 -10.83
CA LEU A 122 -29.74 -6.02 -12.22
C LEU A 122 -30.36 -7.41 -12.39
N GLU A 123 -29.74 -8.44 -11.83
CA GLU A 123 -30.25 -9.82 -11.85
C GLU A 123 -31.65 -9.91 -11.20
N LEU A 124 -31.83 -9.22 -10.07
CA LEU A 124 -33.13 -9.15 -9.40
C LEU A 124 -34.19 -8.41 -10.25
N ALA A 125 -33.79 -7.32 -10.91
CA ALA A 125 -34.68 -6.58 -11.78
C ALA A 125 -35.10 -7.39 -13.04
N GLU A 126 -34.17 -8.15 -13.61
CA GLU A 126 -34.44 -9.05 -14.75
C GLU A 126 -35.33 -10.19 -14.32
N ALA A 127 -35.12 -10.81 -13.18
CA ALA A 127 -35.96 -11.85 -12.62
C ALA A 127 -37.43 -11.36 -12.41
N LYS A 128 -37.61 -10.11 -11.96
CA LYS A 128 -38.93 -9.50 -11.80
C LYS A 128 -39.61 -9.19 -13.11
N LYS A 129 -38.87 -8.88 -14.17
CA LYS A 129 -39.45 -8.68 -15.52
C LYS A 129 -39.87 -9.99 -16.20
N GLY A 130 -39.27 -11.11 -15.84
CA GLY A 130 -39.60 -12.43 -16.35
C GLY A 130 -40.84 -13.07 -15.70
N GLN A 131 -41.34 -12.45 -14.66
CA GLN A 131 -42.60 -12.84 -14.02
C GLN A 131 -43.77 -12.01 -14.51
#